data_e3052154050000199338eeefdee4514e
#
_entry.id   e3052154050000199338eeefdee4514e
#
_cell.length_a   1.000
_cell.length_b   1.000
_cell.length_c   1.000
_cell.angle_alpha   90.00
_cell.angle_beta   90.00
_cell.angle_gamma   90.00
#
_symmetry.space_group_name_H-M   'P 1'
#
loop_
_entity.id
_entity.type
_entity.pdbx_description
1 polymer ?
#
loop_
_entity_poly.entity_id
_entity_poly.type
_entity_poly.pdbx_seq_one_letter_code
_entity_poly.pdbx_strand_id
1 'polypeptide(L)'
;NMMYVPPFTISANAINLIAEISARIERYAIRLEQNDKLRLRKANRVRTIHSSLAIEGNTLSEDEVKDIIDGKTVVASLRQIQEVKNAIKTYELYSGLNPFNVKDLLKAHGTMMMALTDDAGKFRSGGAGVFSEKGLVHMAPPADRVPKLIEDLFEWLKQAKDHLLIRSCVFHYEFEFIH
;
A
#
# COMPACT_ATOMS: atom_id res chain seq x y z
N ASN A 1 -14.28 3.84 -27.10
CA ASN A 1 -13.03 4.03 -26.37
C ASN A 1 -12.53 2.64 -25.96
N MET A 2 -11.32 2.26 -26.43
CA MET A 2 -10.67 1.06 -25.91
C MET A 2 -10.37 1.29 -24.43
N MET A 3 -10.76 0.33 -23.59
CA MET A 3 -10.42 0.33 -22.18
C MET A 3 -8.90 0.15 -22.02
N TYR A 4 -8.28 0.89 -21.12
CA TYR A 4 -6.88 0.69 -20.77
C TYR A 4 -6.67 -0.72 -20.20
N VAL A 5 -5.66 -1.40 -20.69
CA VAL A 5 -5.19 -2.69 -20.15
C VAL A 5 -3.69 -2.59 -19.94
N PRO A 6 -3.18 -2.77 -18.72
CA PRO A 6 -1.75 -2.79 -18.46
C PRO A 6 -1.04 -3.84 -19.33
N PRO A 7 0.16 -3.56 -19.85
CA PRO A 7 0.93 -4.53 -20.62
C PRO A 7 1.61 -5.54 -19.68
N PHE A 8 1.10 -6.77 -19.61
CA PHE A 8 1.73 -7.85 -18.86
C PHE A 8 1.49 -9.20 -19.53
N THR A 9 2.31 -10.18 -19.16
CA THR A 9 2.18 -11.58 -19.57
C THR A 9 2.26 -12.48 -18.35
N ILE A 10 1.49 -13.58 -18.35
CA ILE A 10 1.51 -14.56 -17.27
C ILE A 10 2.43 -15.71 -17.69
N SER A 11 3.58 -15.84 -17.04
CA SER A 11 4.53 -16.91 -17.30
C SER A 11 4.12 -18.21 -16.60
N ALA A 12 4.68 -19.34 -17.05
CA ALA A 12 4.52 -20.63 -16.36
C ALA A 12 4.99 -20.57 -14.90
N ASN A 13 6.07 -19.83 -14.63
CA ASN A 13 6.55 -19.60 -13.27
C ASN A 13 5.53 -18.85 -12.41
N ALA A 14 4.87 -17.83 -12.95
CA ALA A 14 3.81 -17.11 -12.24
C ALA A 14 2.64 -18.03 -11.86
N ILE A 15 2.25 -18.93 -12.75
CA ILE A 15 1.19 -19.94 -12.47
C ILE A 15 1.61 -20.85 -11.33
N ASN A 16 2.84 -21.36 -11.33
CA ASN A 16 3.36 -22.21 -10.26
C ASN A 16 3.39 -21.48 -8.91
N LEU A 17 3.84 -20.22 -8.90
CA LEU A 17 3.86 -19.38 -7.70
C LEU A 17 2.45 -19.11 -7.17
N ILE A 18 1.47 -18.86 -8.04
CA ILE A 18 0.07 -18.69 -7.62
C ILE A 18 -0.44 -19.93 -6.91
N ALA A 19 -0.18 -21.12 -7.46
CA ALA A 19 -0.61 -22.37 -6.86
C ALA A 19 0.05 -22.59 -5.48
N GLU A 20 1.36 -22.33 -5.38
CA GLU A 20 2.10 -22.47 -4.12
C GLU A 20 1.61 -21.46 -3.05
N ILE A 21 1.47 -20.19 -3.40
CA ILE A 21 1.01 -19.15 -2.49
C ILE A 21 -0.42 -19.45 -2.01
N SER A 22 -1.32 -19.85 -2.91
CA SER A 22 -2.70 -20.21 -2.56
C SER A 22 -2.75 -21.36 -1.57
N ALA A 23 -1.94 -22.40 -1.79
CA ALA A 23 -1.84 -23.53 -0.87
C ALA A 23 -1.26 -23.15 0.51
N ARG A 24 -0.32 -22.20 0.54
CA ARG A 24 0.24 -21.68 1.81
C ARG A 24 -0.78 -20.83 2.58
N ILE A 25 -1.56 -20.01 1.89
CA ILE A 25 -2.62 -19.20 2.50
C ILE A 25 -3.69 -20.09 3.14
N GLU A 26 -4.13 -21.12 2.45
CA GLU A 26 -5.10 -22.11 2.97
C GLU A 26 -4.59 -22.79 4.24
N ARG A 27 -3.33 -23.30 4.23
CA ARG A 27 -2.72 -23.92 5.41
C ARG A 27 -2.58 -22.94 6.57
N TYR A 28 -2.28 -21.66 6.29
CA TYR A 28 -2.18 -20.63 7.29
C TYR A 28 -3.53 -20.29 7.90
N ALA A 29 -4.58 -20.19 7.08
CA ALA A 29 -5.95 -19.95 7.53
C ALA A 29 -6.43 -21.05 8.50
N ILE A 30 -6.18 -22.32 8.18
CA ILE A 30 -6.50 -23.47 9.05
C ILE A 30 -5.76 -23.39 10.39
N ARG A 31 -4.46 -23.03 10.37
CA ARG A 31 -3.67 -22.87 11.61
C ARG A 31 -4.14 -21.71 12.47
N LEU A 32 -4.57 -20.58 11.85
CA LEU A 32 -5.12 -19.43 12.56
C LEU A 32 -6.43 -19.73 13.28
N GLU A 33 -7.23 -20.68 12.80
CA GLU A 33 -8.43 -21.12 13.47
C GLU A 33 -8.14 -21.87 14.77
N GLN A 34 -6.96 -22.47 14.87
CA GLN A 34 -6.51 -23.29 16.01
C GLN A 34 -5.70 -22.52 17.05
N ASN A 35 -5.19 -21.30 16.74
CA ASN A 35 -4.30 -20.52 17.59
C ASN A 35 -4.86 -19.13 17.92
N ASP A 36 -4.22 -18.45 18.88
CA ASP A 36 -4.58 -17.12 19.40
C ASP A 36 -4.54 -16.03 18.30
N LYS A 37 -5.67 -15.89 17.59
CA LYS A 37 -5.85 -14.96 16.46
C LYS A 37 -5.54 -13.49 16.82
N LEU A 38 -5.84 -13.08 18.03
CA LEU A 38 -5.70 -11.68 18.45
C LEU A 38 -4.24 -11.28 18.62
N ARG A 39 -3.44 -12.14 19.25
CA ARG A 39 -2.01 -11.88 19.48
C ARG A 39 -1.23 -11.81 18.16
N LEU A 40 -1.50 -12.74 17.25
CA LEU A 40 -0.86 -12.78 15.93
C LEU A 40 -1.24 -11.57 15.07
N ARG A 41 -2.52 -11.16 15.11
CA ARG A 41 -2.98 -9.96 14.39
C ARG A 41 -2.30 -8.70 14.90
N LYS A 42 -2.16 -8.53 16.22
CA LYS A 42 -1.48 -7.38 16.80
C LYS A 42 0.00 -7.35 16.41
N ALA A 43 0.73 -8.47 16.55
CA ALA A 43 2.14 -8.59 16.17
C ALA A 43 2.36 -8.33 14.67
N ASN A 44 1.52 -8.89 13.81
CA ASN A 44 1.58 -8.64 12.38
C ASN A 44 1.30 -7.18 12.02
N ARG A 45 0.35 -6.53 12.71
CA ARG A 45 0.04 -5.12 12.53
C ARG A 45 1.25 -4.23 12.86
N VAL A 46 1.90 -4.46 14.01
CA VAL A 46 3.11 -3.73 14.41
C VAL A 46 4.19 -3.88 13.35
N ARG A 47 4.49 -5.12 12.95
CA ARG A 47 5.51 -5.42 11.95
C ARG A 47 5.20 -4.79 10.60
N THR A 48 3.96 -4.85 10.14
CA THR A 48 3.56 -4.26 8.86
C THR A 48 3.72 -2.74 8.87
N ILE A 49 3.26 -2.06 9.93
CA ILE A 49 3.41 -0.61 10.06
C ILE A 49 4.89 -0.23 10.10
N HIS A 50 5.67 -0.88 10.97
CA HIS A 50 7.10 -0.63 11.09
C HIS A 50 7.82 -0.80 9.75
N SER A 51 7.65 -1.95 9.07
CA SER A 51 8.37 -2.26 7.84
C SER A 51 7.99 -1.32 6.69
N SER A 52 6.70 -0.98 6.56
CA SER A 52 6.24 -0.05 5.52
C SER A 52 6.81 1.36 5.72
N LEU A 53 6.81 1.86 6.95
CA LEU A 53 7.36 3.19 7.23
C LEU A 53 8.89 3.22 7.15
N ALA A 54 9.57 2.12 7.47
CA ALA A 54 11.02 2.00 7.34
C ALA A 54 11.49 2.14 5.88
N ILE A 55 10.72 1.64 4.92
CA ILE A 55 10.98 1.83 3.49
C ILE A 55 11.00 3.32 3.14
N GLU A 56 10.13 4.10 3.75
CA GLU A 56 10.01 5.55 3.55
C GLU A 56 10.96 6.37 4.46
N GLY A 57 11.90 5.71 5.15
CA GLY A 57 12.93 6.37 5.94
C GLY A 57 12.55 6.66 7.40
N ASN A 58 11.44 6.15 7.90
CA ASN A 58 11.15 6.21 9.33
C ASN A 58 12.12 5.28 10.10
N THR A 59 12.77 5.80 11.13
CA THR A 59 13.84 5.10 11.85
C THR A 59 13.42 4.54 13.21
N LEU A 60 12.12 4.63 13.55
CA LEU A 60 11.59 4.04 14.77
C LEU A 60 11.75 2.52 14.75
N SER A 61 12.15 1.94 15.88
CA SER A 61 12.21 0.49 16.08
C SER A 61 10.82 -0.14 16.14
N GLU A 62 10.73 -1.45 15.94
CA GLU A 62 9.47 -2.20 16.09
C GLU A 62 8.87 -2.04 17.50
N ASP A 63 9.71 -1.98 18.55
CA ASP A 63 9.27 -1.77 19.92
C ASP A 63 8.71 -0.35 20.12
N GLU A 64 9.32 0.68 19.56
CA GLU A 64 8.80 2.06 19.63
C GLU A 64 7.48 2.19 18.87
N VAL A 65 7.35 1.58 17.70
CA VAL A 65 6.08 1.53 16.96
C VAL A 65 5.00 0.82 17.79
N LYS A 66 5.35 -0.29 18.42
CA LYS A 66 4.44 -1.00 19.34
C LYS A 66 4.04 -0.14 20.53
N ASP A 67 4.97 0.59 21.13
CA ASP A 67 4.67 1.48 22.24
C ASP A 67 3.72 2.61 21.84
N ILE A 68 3.88 3.20 20.65
CA ILE A 68 2.92 4.18 20.11
C ILE A 68 1.53 3.54 19.91
N ILE A 69 1.46 2.31 19.36
CA ILE A 69 0.19 1.57 19.20
C ILE A 69 -0.47 1.32 20.56
N ASP A 70 0.32 1.06 21.60
CA ASP A 70 -0.15 0.83 22.97
C ASP A 70 -0.44 2.13 23.74
N GLY A 71 -0.29 3.31 23.09
CA GLY A 71 -0.59 4.62 23.68
C GLY A 71 0.51 5.15 24.62
N LYS A 72 1.70 4.55 24.61
CA LYS A 72 2.83 5.00 25.41
C LYS A 72 3.57 6.17 24.74
N THR A 73 4.32 6.92 25.55
CA THR A 73 5.17 8.01 25.06
C THR A 73 6.48 7.46 24.53
N VAL A 74 6.85 7.88 23.32
CA VAL A 74 8.13 7.57 22.68
C VAL A 74 8.88 8.86 22.42
N VAL A 75 10.20 8.85 22.60
CA VAL A 75 11.08 10.00 22.34
C VAL A 75 11.64 9.89 20.95
N ALA A 76 11.02 10.60 19.99
CA ALA A 76 11.42 10.64 18.59
C ALA A 76 10.98 11.95 17.95
N SER A 77 11.28 12.17 16.65
CA SER A 77 10.79 13.34 15.93
C SER A 77 9.26 13.32 15.85
N LEU A 78 8.64 14.48 15.97
CA LEU A 78 7.18 14.62 15.89
C LEU A 78 6.65 14.09 14.56
N ARG A 79 7.41 14.26 13.47
CA ARG A 79 7.07 13.75 12.15
C ARG A 79 6.99 12.23 12.13
N GLN A 80 8.01 11.53 12.64
CA GLN A 80 8.03 10.07 12.68
C GLN A 80 6.91 9.48 13.54
N ILE A 81 6.63 10.10 14.68
CA ILE A 81 5.49 9.72 15.54
C ILE A 81 4.16 9.95 14.79
N GLN A 82 4.04 11.06 14.07
CA GLN A 82 2.84 11.36 13.28
C GLN A 82 2.63 10.34 12.16
N GLU A 83 3.69 9.92 11.45
CA GLU A 83 3.64 8.88 10.44
C GLU A 83 3.08 7.57 11.00
N VAL A 84 3.56 7.11 12.16
CA VAL A 84 3.04 5.91 12.82
C VAL A 84 1.55 6.07 13.20
N LYS A 85 1.19 7.20 13.81
CA LYS A 85 -0.22 7.47 14.18
C LYS A 85 -1.15 7.48 12.97
N ASN A 86 -0.70 8.05 11.87
CA ASN A 86 -1.46 8.06 10.62
C ASN A 86 -1.61 6.65 10.03
N ALA A 87 -0.52 5.87 10.03
CA ALA A 87 -0.58 4.48 9.58
C ALA A 87 -1.58 3.67 10.41
N ILE A 88 -1.55 3.79 11.76
CA ILE A 88 -2.52 3.13 12.65
C ILE A 88 -3.96 3.46 12.23
N LYS A 89 -4.28 4.75 12.06
CA LYS A 89 -5.62 5.22 11.66
C LYS A 89 -6.02 4.70 10.28
N THR A 90 -5.08 4.70 9.33
CA THR A 90 -5.34 4.21 7.97
C THR A 90 -5.66 2.72 7.97
N TYR A 91 -4.92 1.92 8.74
CA TYR A 91 -5.24 0.50 8.93
C TYR A 91 -6.59 0.25 9.61
N GLU A 92 -7.05 1.17 10.46
CA GLU A 92 -8.39 1.09 11.07
C GLU A 92 -9.51 1.34 10.05
N LEU A 93 -9.25 2.14 9.01
CA LEU A 93 -10.20 2.36 7.91
C LEU A 93 -10.33 1.18 6.95
N TYR A 94 -9.34 0.28 6.93
CA TYR A 94 -9.20 -0.78 5.91
C TYR A 94 -10.49 -1.54 5.61
N SER A 95 -11.21 -1.99 6.64
CA SER A 95 -12.43 -2.80 6.47
C SER A 95 -13.61 -2.03 5.85
N GLY A 96 -13.57 -0.70 5.91
CA GLY A 96 -14.62 0.17 5.36
C GLY A 96 -14.27 0.79 4.01
N LEU A 97 -13.08 0.48 3.45
CA LEU A 97 -12.65 1.01 2.15
C LEU A 97 -13.02 0.06 1.02
N ASN A 98 -13.52 0.62 -0.07
CA ASN A 98 -13.76 -0.12 -1.30
C ASN A 98 -12.50 -0.05 -2.19
N PRO A 99 -11.79 -1.18 -2.45
CA PRO A 99 -10.57 -1.21 -3.24
C PRO A 99 -10.76 -0.85 -4.73
N PHE A 100 -12.01 -0.71 -5.18
CA PHE A 100 -12.36 -0.33 -6.54
C PHE A 100 -12.83 1.13 -6.66
N ASN A 101 -12.65 1.93 -5.61
CA ASN A 101 -13.13 3.30 -5.55
C ASN A 101 -11.98 4.30 -5.34
N VAL A 102 -11.75 5.15 -6.34
CA VAL A 102 -10.71 6.20 -6.28
C VAL A 102 -10.95 7.18 -5.11
N LYS A 103 -12.20 7.46 -4.74
CA LYS A 103 -12.48 8.32 -3.58
C LYS A 103 -11.99 7.70 -2.27
N ASP A 104 -12.08 6.37 -2.15
CA ASP A 104 -11.59 5.66 -0.97
C ASP A 104 -10.05 5.59 -0.95
N LEU A 105 -9.39 5.51 -2.13
CA LEU A 105 -7.95 5.72 -2.23
C LEU A 105 -7.55 7.10 -1.69
N LEU A 106 -8.20 8.17 -2.16
CA LEU A 106 -7.90 9.53 -1.71
C LEU A 106 -8.21 9.73 -0.22
N LYS A 107 -9.25 9.08 0.31
CA LYS A 107 -9.55 9.07 1.74
C LYS A 107 -8.44 8.40 2.55
N ALA A 108 -7.96 7.23 2.11
CA ALA A 108 -6.84 6.54 2.74
C ALA A 108 -5.56 7.38 2.69
N HIS A 109 -5.24 7.96 1.52
CA HIS A 109 -4.12 8.88 1.35
C HIS A 109 -4.23 10.10 2.27
N GLY A 110 -5.42 10.72 2.37
CA GLY A 110 -5.66 11.85 3.25
C GLY A 110 -5.43 11.53 4.72
N THR A 111 -5.79 10.32 5.15
CA THR A 111 -5.54 9.87 6.53
C THR A 111 -4.06 9.56 6.74
N MET A 112 -3.41 8.88 5.77
CA MET A 112 -1.99 8.51 5.86
C MET A 112 -1.08 9.75 5.88
N MET A 113 -1.42 10.78 5.12
CA MET A 113 -0.60 11.98 4.93
C MET A 113 -1.04 13.16 5.81
N MET A 114 -1.99 12.95 6.73
CA MET A 114 -2.49 14.00 7.63
C MET A 114 -1.37 14.69 8.40
N ALA A 115 -1.28 16.01 8.33
CA ALA A 115 -0.27 16.86 8.96
C ALA A 115 1.19 16.55 8.52
N LEU A 116 1.38 15.81 7.42
CA LEU A 116 2.68 15.54 6.82
C LEU A 116 2.88 16.31 5.51
N THR A 117 1.80 16.59 4.78
CA THR A 117 1.79 17.35 3.53
C THR A 117 0.49 18.12 3.35
N ASP A 118 0.54 19.22 2.59
CA ASP A 118 -0.65 20.02 2.23
C ASP A 118 -1.54 19.34 1.18
N ASP A 119 -1.01 18.34 0.45
CA ASP A 119 -1.72 17.59 -0.58
C ASP A 119 -2.39 16.31 -0.03
N ALA A 120 -2.53 16.17 1.29
CA ALA A 120 -3.19 15.02 1.89
C ALA A 120 -4.61 14.81 1.32
N GLY A 121 -4.87 13.62 0.76
CA GLY A 121 -6.15 13.28 0.14
C GLY A 121 -6.39 13.85 -1.26
N LYS A 122 -5.34 14.35 -1.91
CA LYS A 122 -5.40 14.91 -3.26
C LYS A 122 -4.37 14.24 -4.16
N PHE A 123 -4.59 14.29 -5.45
CA PHE A 123 -3.55 14.00 -6.42
C PHE A 123 -2.49 15.11 -6.38
N ARG A 124 -1.24 14.75 -6.64
CA ARG A 124 -0.14 15.70 -6.73
C ARG A 124 -0.39 16.75 -7.81
N SER A 125 0.07 17.96 -7.59
CA SER A 125 0.04 19.07 -8.54
C SER A 125 1.39 19.31 -9.20
N GLY A 126 2.47 18.76 -8.63
CA GLY A 126 3.83 18.88 -9.13
C GLY A 126 4.36 17.63 -9.83
N GLY A 127 5.52 17.76 -10.46
CA GLY A 127 6.28 16.62 -10.99
C GLY A 127 6.77 15.70 -9.87
N ALA A 128 6.91 14.41 -10.19
CA ALA A 128 7.52 13.42 -9.31
C ALA A 128 8.48 12.54 -10.11
N GLY A 129 9.47 11.97 -9.43
CA GLY A 129 10.42 11.08 -10.07
C GLY A 129 11.26 10.35 -9.02
N VAL A 130 11.79 9.21 -9.41
CA VAL A 130 12.68 8.40 -8.58
C VAL A 130 14.12 8.67 -9.01
N PHE A 131 14.94 9.01 -8.07
CA PHE A 131 16.35 9.30 -8.28
C PHE A 131 17.22 8.28 -7.54
N SER A 132 18.34 7.91 -8.16
CA SER A 132 19.43 7.14 -7.53
C SER A 132 20.68 7.99 -7.48
N GLU A 133 21.74 7.47 -6.87
CA GLU A 133 23.08 8.07 -6.91
C GLU A 133 23.60 8.31 -8.34
N LYS A 134 23.10 7.54 -9.31
CA LYS A 134 23.48 7.63 -10.74
C LYS A 134 22.57 8.57 -11.55
N GLY A 135 21.60 9.21 -10.93
CA GLY A 135 20.67 10.15 -11.57
C GLY A 135 19.21 9.68 -11.59
N LEU A 136 18.44 10.24 -12.52
CA LEU A 136 17.02 9.94 -12.68
C LEU A 136 16.82 8.48 -13.13
N VAL A 137 16.06 7.71 -12.35
CA VAL A 137 15.71 6.31 -12.65
C VAL A 137 14.35 6.23 -13.33
N HIS A 138 13.38 7.00 -12.84
CA HIS A 138 12.03 7.06 -13.36
C HIS A 138 11.47 8.47 -13.25
N MET A 139 10.85 8.94 -14.33
CA MET A 139 10.06 10.17 -14.34
C MET A 139 8.58 9.79 -14.37
N ALA A 140 7.85 10.14 -13.32
CA ALA A 140 6.43 9.92 -13.27
C ALA A 140 5.68 10.73 -14.34
N PRO A 141 4.51 10.29 -14.80
CA PRO A 141 3.68 11.05 -15.73
C PRO A 141 3.40 12.48 -15.23
N PRO A 142 3.12 13.44 -16.14
CA PRO A 142 2.70 14.79 -15.75
C PRO A 142 1.51 14.77 -14.79
N ALA A 143 1.51 15.68 -13.81
CA ALA A 143 0.53 15.70 -12.72
C ALA A 143 -0.93 15.80 -13.20
N ASP A 144 -1.17 16.56 -14.27
CA ASP A 144 -2.49 16.71 -14.90
C ASP A 144 -3.06 15.42 -15.49
N ARG A 145 -2.20 14.45 -15.82
CA ARG A 145 -2.60 13.13 -16.34
C ARG A 145 -2.88 12.11 -15.23
N VAL A 146 -2.37 12.31 -14.02
CA VAL A 146 -2.48 11.35 -12.92
C VAL A 146 -3.92 10.95 -12.59
N PRO A 147 -4.89 11.88 -12.44
CA PRO A 147 -6.27 11.50 -12.15
C PRO A 147 -6.84 10.51 -13.17
N LYS A 148 -6.62 10.79 -14.46
CA LYS A 148 -7.13 9.93 -15.54
C LYS A 148 -6.44 8.56 -15.56
N LEU A 149 -5.12 8.52 -15.36
CA LEU A 149 -4.37 7.26 -15.30
C LEU A 149 -4.83 6.38 -14.13
N ILE A 150 -5.09 6.98 -12.97
CA ILE A 150 -5.61 6.27 -11.80
C ILE A 150 -7.04 5.76 -12.07
N GLU A 151 -7.92 6.58 -12.65
CA GLU A 151 -9.27 6.14 -13.02
C GLU A 151 -9.23 4.93 -13.98
N ASP A 152 -8.38 5.00 -15.01
CA ASP A 152 -8.23 3.93 -15.99
C ASP A 152 -7.68 2.64 -15.35
N LEU A 153 -6.71 2.76 -14.44
CA LEU A 153 -6.15 1.64 -13.69
C LEU A 153 -7.20 0.99 -12.78
N PHE A 154 -8.02 1.79 -12.09
CA PHE A 154 -9.09 1.29 -11.24
C PHE A 154 -10.21 0.62 -12.05
N GLU A 155 -10.55 1.16 -13.22
CA GLU A 155 -11.55 0.54 -14.09
C GLU A 155 -11.05 -0.81 -14.63
N TRP A 156 -9.77 -0.89 -15.04
CA TRP A 156 -9.15 -2.16 -15.38
C TRP A 156 -9.20 -3.16 -14.21
N LEU A 157 -8.77 -2.75 -13.01
CA LEU A 157 -8.77 -3.61 -11.82
C LEU A 157 -10.15 -4.20 -11.53
N LYS A 158 -11.20 -3.40 -11.71
CA LYS A 158 -12.59 -3.78 -11.50
C LYS A 158 -13.10 -4.81 -12.51
N GLN A 159 -12.67 -4.69 -13.77
CA GLN A 159 -13.15 -5.52 -14.88
C GLN A 159 -12.26 -6.74 -15.16
N ALA A 160 -10.98 -6.71 -14.77
CA ALA A 160 -10.04 -7.79 -15.02
C ALA A 160 -10.51 -9.11 -14.41
N LYS A 161 -10.36 -10.20 -15.17
CA LYS A 161 -10.77 -11.56 -14.78
C LYS A 161 -9.59 -12.41 -14.33
N ASP A 162 -8.38 -11.88 -14.40
CA ASP A 162 -7.18 -12.58 -13.97
C ASP A 162 -7.22 -12.91 -12.48
N HIS A 163 -6.40 -13.88 -12.07
CA HIS A 163 -6.29 -14.26 -10.66
C HIS A 163 -5.93 -13.07 -9.78
N LEU A 164 -6.51 -12.99 -8.56
CA LEU A 164 -6.33 -11.85 -7.64
C LEU A 164 -4.88 -11.49 -7.38
N LEU A 165 -3.98 -12.48 -7.23
CA LEU A 165 -2.55 -12.26 -7.04
C LEU A 165 -1.93 -11.55 -8.26
N ILE A 166 -2.32 -11.93 -9.47
CA ILE A 166 -1.85 -11.25 -10.70
C ILE A 166 -2.35 -9.82 -10.74
N ARG A 167 -3.65 -9.62 -10.53
CA ARG A 167 -4.23 -8.27 -10.55
C ARG A 167 -3.60 -7.35 -9.50
N SER A 168 -3.34 -7.86 -8.30
CA SER A 168 -2.71 -7.07 -7.24
C SER A 168 -1.27 -6.69 -7.58
N CYS A 169 -0.48 -7.61 -8.15
CA CYS A 169 0.89 -7.33 -8.58
C CYS A 169 0.93 -6.31 -9.73
N VAL A 170 0.09 -6.50 -10.74
CA VAL A 170 0.02 -5.58 -11.89
C VAL A 170 -0.47 -4.20 -11.44
N PHE A 171 -1.53 -4.15 -10.62
CA PHE A 171 -2.03 -2.90 -10.05
C PHE A 171 -0.94 -2.18 -9.26
N HIS A 172 -0.21 -2.88 -8.39
CA HIS A 172 0.85 -2.30 -7.59
C HIS A 172 1.95 -1.69 -8.47
N TYR A 173 2.42 -2.45 -9.47
CA TYR A 173 3.43 -1.97 -10.41
C TYR A 173 2.99 -0.71 -11.17
N GLU A 174 1.79 -0.72 -11.74
CA GLU A 174 1.24 0.44 -12.48
C GLU A 174 1.00 1.64 -11.55
N PHE A 175 0.55 1.40 -10.33
CA PHE A 175 0.34 2.44 -9.32
C PHE A 175 1.65 3.13 -8.95
N GLU A 176 2.71 2.35 -8.68
CA GLU A 176 4.06 2.86 -8.41
C GLU A 176 4.62 3.63 -9.61
N PHE A 177 4.34 3.15 -10.84
CA PHE A 177 4.77 3.83 -12.06
C PHE A 177 4.12 5.21 -12.23
N ILE A 178 2.85 5.35 -11.84
CA ILE A 178 2.12 6.63 -11.90
C ILE A 178 2.60 7.57 -10.78
N HIS A 179 2.98 7.04 -9.65
CA HIS A 179 3.56 7.69 -8.46
C HIS A 179 2.85 8.98 -8.04
#